data_b2a9a820e6187f6ccc3fb74ca0c9fb87
#
_entry.id   b2a9a820e6187f6ccc3fb74ca0c9fb87
#
_cell.length_a   1.000
_cell.length_b   1.000
_cell.length_c   1.000
_cell.angle_alpha   90.00
_cell.angle_beta   90.00
_cell.angle_gamma   90.00
#
_symmetry.space_group_name_H-M   'P 1'
#
loop_
_entity.id
_entity.type
_entity.pdbx_description
1 polymer ?
#
loop_
_entity_poly.entity_id
_entity_poly.type
_entity_poly.pdbx_seq_one_letter_code
_entity_poly.pdbx_strand_id
1 'polypeptide(L)'
;LILVSNHIKEKIMKANSILETIGDTPHVRVRRLFGDHEVWIKLERANPGGSIKDRIGLSMIEDAERRGILKPDTVIIEPTSGNTGIGLALVAAVKKYKLILVMPDSMSIERRRLMAAYGAQLELTPREKGMKGAIEKANELAAATKNSWIPQQFENEANIEIHRKTTAEEILRDFPQGFDMFITGVGTGGHITGVAEVLKKKFPKIKIFAVEPSLSPVISGGQPGPHPLQGLGAGFIPKNLHTEILDGVIQITKDEAFEYAQRCAREEGILVGISSGAALAAVAKKLPDLPKNGKIITFCYDTGERYLSVEGLF
;
A
#
# COMPACT_ATOMS: atom_id res chain seq x y z
N LEU A 1 26.60 -5.04 36.33
CA LEU A 1 25.58 -3.97 36.10
C LEU A 1 25.95 -3.24 34.81
N ILE A 2 25.32 -3.61 33.68
CA ILE A 2 25.45 -2.88 32.41
C ILE A 2 24.32 -1.87 32.39
N LEU A 3 24.64 -0.60 32.57
CA LEU A 3 23.75 0.53 32.36
C LEU A 3 23.46 0.61 30.85
N VAL A 4 22.34 0.04 30.41
CA VAL A 4 21.76 0.32 29.11
C VAL A 4 21.12 1.69 29.22
N SER A 5 21.77 2.70 28.69
CA SER A 5 21.22 4.03 28.53
C SER A 5 20.08 3.93 27.50
N ASN A 6 18.87 3.70 27.98
CA ASN A 6 17.65 3.85 27.20
C ASN A 6 17.42 5.33 26.91
N HIS A 7 17.94 5.83 25.80
CA HIS A 7 17.40 7.04 25.18
C HIS A 7 16.04 6.68 24.60
N ILE A 8 15.03 6.61 25.46
CA ILE A 8 13.63 6.69 25.02
C ILE A 8 13.49 8.10 24.45
N LYS A 9 13.57 8.27 23.14
CA LYS A 9 13.03 9.45 22.49
C LYS A 9 11.55 9.46 22.88
N GLU A 10 11.15 10.38 23.74
CA GLU A 10 9.75 10.61 24.06
C GLU A 10 9.01 10.83 22.74
N LYS A 11 8.21 9.86 22.36
CA LYS A 11 7.33 9.98 21.19
C LYS A 11 6.31 11.05 21.60
N ILE A 12 6.38 12.23 21.00
CA ILE A 12 5.39 13.28 21.21
C ILE A 12 4.04 12.72 20.79
N MET A 13 3.15 12.49 21.76
CA MET A 13 1.82 11.88 21.57
C MET A 13 0.75 12.93 21.25
N LYS A 14 1.15 14.13 20.81
CA LYS A 14 0.23 15.22 20.45
C LYS A 14 0.38 15.56 18.98
N ALA A 15 -0.74 15.57 18.27
CA ALA A 15 -0.82 16.01 16.88
C ALA A 15 -1.93 17.06 16.76
N ASN A 16 -1.73 18.09 15.94
CA ASN A 16 -2.74 19.12 15.69
C ASN A 16 -3.77 18.67 14.66
N SER A 17 -3.44 17.64 13.89
CA SER A 17 -4.30 17.04 12.88
C SER A 17 -4.06 15.55 12.80
N ILE A 18 -5.11 14.80 12.46
CA ILE A 18 -4.99 13.36 12.19
C ILE A 18 -3.99 13.07 11.04
N LEU A 19 -3.77 14.01 10.13
CA LEU A 19 -2.83 13.86 9.02
C LEU A 19 -1.37 13.79 9.50
N GLU A 20 -1.04 14.40 10.63
CA GLU A 20 0.30 14.35 11.24
C GLU A 20 0.63 12.98 11.85
N THR A 21 -0.37 12.11 11.97
CA THR A 21 -0.20 10.74 12.48
C THR A 21 0.03 9.72 11.36
N ILE A 22 0.04 10.15 10.10
CA ILE A 22 0.34 9.30 8.95
C ILE A 22 1.84 9.00 8.92
N GLY A 23 2.20 7.73 8.89
CA GLY A 23 3.58 7.28 8.92
C GLY A 23 4.02 6.83 10.32
N ASP A 24 5.33 6.73 10.52
CA ASP A 24 5.96 6.20 11.75
C ASP A 24 5.31 4.89 12.23
N THR A 25 4.94 4.05 11.27
CA THR A 25 4.30 2.77 11.54
C THR A 25 5.30 1.76 12.11
N PRO A 26 4.92 0.94 13.10
CA PRO A 26 5.84 0.03 13.76
C PRO A 26 6.25 -1.16 12.89
N HIS A 27 7.43 -1.71 13.16
CA HIS A 27 7.85 -3.03 12.70
C HIS A 27 7.61 -4.06 13.79
N VAL A 28 7.02 -5.20 13.44
CA VAL A 28 6.79 -6.32 14.36
C VAL A 28 7.47 -7.57 13.81
N ARG A 29 8.20 -8.28 14.67
CA ARG A 29 8.81 -9.55 14.30
C ARG A 29 7.77 -10.66 14.28
N VAL A 30 7.68 -11.36 13.15
CA VAL A 30 6.81 -12.51 12.94
C VAL A 30 7.57 -13.76 13.35
N ARG A 31 7.27 -14.32 14.52
CA ARG A 31 8.06 -15.41 15.13
C ARG A 31 7.46 -16.79 14.94
N ARG A 32 6.15 -16.93 15.11
CA ARG A 32 5.49 -18.22 15.04
C ARG A 32 5.35 -18.71 13.61
N LEU A 33 5.04 -17.80 12.71
CA LEU A 33 4.78 -18.09 11.30
C LEU A 33 6.04 -18.60 10.57
N PHE A 34 7.22 -18.08 10.95
CA PHE A 34 8.48 -18.38 10.27
C PHE A 34 9.58 -18.97 11.17
N GLY A 35 9.23 -19.35 12.41
CA GLY A 35 10.17 -19.99 13.35
C GLY A 35 11.36 -19.09 13.69
N ASP A 36 12.56 -19.66 13.58
CA ASP A 36 13.81 -18.97 13.95
C ASP A 36 14.26 -17.92 12.93
N HIS A 37 13.63 -17.85 11.74
CA HIS A 37 13.98 -16.86 10.74
C HIS A 37 13.62 -15.43 11.22
N GLU A 38 14.50 -14.47 10.89
CA GLU A 38 14.28 -13.08 11.29
C GLU A 38 13.47 -12.35 10.23
N VAL A 39 12.14 -12.43 10.36
CA VAL A 39 11.16 -11.78 9.47
C VAL A 39 10.43 -10.69 10.21
N TRP A 40 10.42 -9.49 9.63
CA TRP A 40 9.76 -8.31 10.18
C TRP A 40 8.67 -7.83 9.23
N ILE A 41 7.51 -7.48 9.81
CA ILE A 41 6.38 -6.92 9.08
C ILE A 41 6.17 -5.46 9.50
N LYS A 42 6.19 -4.53 8.54
CA LYS A 42 5.86 -3.13 8.80
C LYS A 42 4.35 -2.93 8.76
N LEU A 43 3.78 -2.46 9.87
CA LEU A 43 2.33 -2.39 10.06
C LEU A 43 1.72 -1.10 9.49
N GLU A 44 1.60 -1.00 8.17
CA GLU A 44 0.95 0.15 7.50
C GLU A 44 -0.55 0.26 7.83
N ARG A 45 -1.16 -0.80 8.37
CA ARG A 45 -2.51 -0.73 8.94
C ARG A 45 -2.63 0.24 10.12
N ALA A 46 -1.51 0.62 10.73
CA ALA A 46 -1.48 1.57 11.84
C ALA A 46 -1.64 3.04 11.40
N ASN A 47 -1.61 3.34 10.11
CA ASN A 47 -2.01 4.65 9.63
C ASN A 47 -3.48 4.94 9.98
N PRO A 48 -3.88 6.22 10.16
CA PRO A 48 -5.21 6.58 10.67
C PRO A 48 -6.38 6.12 9.79
N GLY A 49 -6.20 6.09 8.46
CA GLY A 49 -7.17 5.51 7.52
C GLY A 49 -6.99 4.00 7.35
N GLY A 50 -6.08 3.37 8.10
CA GLY A 50 -5.89 1.92 8.19
C GLY A 50 -5.15 1.28 7.02
N SER A 51 -4.35 2.03 6.25
CA SER A 51 -3.54 1.45 5.18
C SER A 51 -2.35 2.31 4.75
N ILE A 52 -1.44 1.68 4.00
CA ILE A 52 -0.31 2.37 3.34
C ILE A 52 -0.75 3.51 2.40
N LYS A 53 -2.00 3.49 1.93
CA LYS A 53 -2.51 4.47 0.98
C LYS A 53 -2.79 5.84 1.59
N ASP A 54 -2.83 5.94 2.91
CA ASP A 54 -2.93 7.23 3.59
C ASP A 54 -1.73 8.11 3.25
N ARG A 55 -0.52 7.50 3.14
CA ARG A 55 0.70 8.20 2.75
C ARG A 55 0.58 8.84 1.38
N ILE A 56 0.16 8.07 0.38
CA ILE A 56 0.04 8.60 -0.99
C ILE A 56 -1.15 9.54 -1.13
N GLY A 57 -2.25 9.31 -0.41
CA GLY A 57 -3.40 10.22 -0.37
C GLY A 57 -2.99 11.61 0.10
N LEU A 58 -2.20 11.69 1.17
CA LEU A 58 -1.66 12.94 1.69
C LEU A 58 -0.67 13.57 0.70
N SER A 59 0.32 12.80 0.26
CA SER A 59 1.41 13.30 -0.57
C SER A 59 0.95 13.84 -1.91
N MET A 60 0.05 13.14 -2.62
CA MET A 60 -0.45 13.59 -3.91
C MET A 60 -1.25 14.91 -3.78
N ILE A 61 -2.07 15.05 -2.75
CA ILE A 61 -2.82 16.28 -2.49
C ILE A 61 -1.86 17.43 -2.14
N GLU A 62 -0.92 17.23 -1.23
CA GLU A 62 0.03 18.27 -0.83
C GLU A 62 0.99 18.68 -1.95
N ASP A 63 1.41 17.75 -2.80
CA ASP A 63 2.20 18.09 -3.98
C ASP A 63 1.39 18.96 -4.95
N ALA A 64 0.14 18.60 -5.20
CA ALA A 64 -0.73 19.38 -6.08
C ALA A 64 -1.05 20.78 -5.51
N GLU A 65 -1.21 20.91 -4.18
CA GLU A 65 -1.33 22.21 -3.49
C GLU A 65 -0.06 23.06 -3.72
N ARG A 66 1.11 22.48 -3.41
CA ARG A 66 2.41 23.17 -3.54
C ARG A 66 2.69 23.63 -4.96
N ARG A 67 2.24 22.87 -5.95
CA ARG A 67 2.37 23.19 -7.39
C ARG A 67 1.29 24.15 -7.89
N GLY A 68 0.33 24.56 -7.04
CA GLY A 68 -0.78 25.44 -7.41
C GLY A 68 -1.82 24.81 -8.33
N ILE A 69 -1.81 23.48 -8.46
CA ILE A 69 -2.80 22.69 -9.21
C ILE A 69 -4.13 22.65 -8.43
N LEU A 70 -4.06 22.34 -7.14
CA LEU A 70 -5.21 22.36 -6.26
C LEU A 70 -5.46 23.76 -5.71
N LYS A 71 -6.68 24.23 -5.88
CA LYS A 71 -7.24 25.46 -5.29
C LYS A 71 -8.39 25.09 -4.37
N PRO A 72 -8.83 25.98 -3.48
CA PRO A 72 -9.90 25.67 -2.51
C PRO A 72 -11.21 25.17 -3.13
N ASP A 73 -11.50 25.54 -4.37
CA ASP A 73 -12.70 25.17 -5.14
C ASP A 73 -12.47 23.99 -6.11
N THR A 74 -11.26 23.43 -6.15
CA THR A 74 -10.94 22.29 -7.02
C THR A 74 -11.67 21.03 -6.54
N VAL A 75 -12.30 20.33 -7.48
CA VAL A 75 -12.91 19.01 -7.24
C VAL A 75 -11.89 17.92 -7.57
N ILE A 76 -11.57 17.09 -6.58
CA ILE A 76 -10.71 15.92 -6.76
C ILE A 76 -11.58 14.77 -7.30
N ILE A 77 -11.15 14.12 -8.38
CA ILE A 77 -11.84 12.98 -8.98
C ILE A 77 -10.85 11.84 -9.15
N GLU A 78 -11.12 10.67 -8.57
CA GLU A 78 -10.22 9.51 -8.73
C GLU A 78 -11.00 8.23 -9.02
N PRO A 79 -10.63 7.48 -10.08
CA PRO A 79 -11.20 6.16 -10.34
C PRO A 79 -10.53 5.14 -9.43
N THR A 80 -11.14 4.84 -8.29
CA THR A 80 -10.61 3.88 -7.33
C THR A 80 -11.68 3.32 -6.41
N SER A 81 -11.59 2.05 -6.11
CA SER A 81 -12.48 1.34 -5.20
C SER A 81 -11.76 0.84 -3.94
N GLY A 82 -10.46 1.08 -3.85
CA GLY A 82 -9.60 0.52 -2.83
C GLY A 82 -9.18 1.51 -1.76
N ASN A 83 -8.09 1.14 -1.10
CA ASN A 83 -7.52 1.92 0.01
C ASN A 83 -7.09 3.35 -0.41
N THR A 84 -6.74 3.57 -1.67
CA THR A 84 -6.43 4.92 -2.18
C THR A 84 -7.64 5.85 -2.04
N GLY A 85 -8.84 5.37 -2.36
CA GLY A 85 -10.06 6.15 -2.17
C GLY A 85 -10.30 6.51 -0.71
N ILE A 86 -10.02 5.59 0.21
CA ILE A 86 -10.13 5.84 1.65
C ILE A 86 -9.09 6.89 2.10
N GLY A 87 -7.83 6.74 1.68
CA GLY A 87 -6.77 7.71 2.01
C GLY A 87 -7.06 9.10 1.45
N LEU A 88 -7.51 9.19 0.19
CA LEU A 88 -7.92 10.47 -0.40
C LEU A 88 -9.12 11.08 0.33
N ALA A 89 -10.11 10.25 0.72
CA ALA A 89 -11.30 10.73 1.43
C ALA A 89 -10.95 11.28 2.83
N LEU A 90 -10.07 10.60 3.57
CA LEU A 90 -9.54 11.08 4.85
C LEU A 90 -8.88 12.46 4.69
N VAL A 91 -7.97 12.59 3.72
CA VAL A 91 -7.22 13.84 3.50
C VAL A 91 -8.14 14.95 3.01
N ALA A 92 -9.02 14.64 2.05
CA ALA A 92 -10.00 15.61 1.52
C ALA A 92 -10.94 16.13 2.60
N ALA A 93 -11.40 15.28 3.53
CA ALA A 93 -12.22 15.67 4.67
C ALA A 93 -11.52 16.72 5.55
N VAL A 94 -10.25 16.47 5.91
CA VAL A 94 -9.48 17.39 6.76
C VAL A 94 -9.15 18.70 6.05
N LYS A 95 -8.74 18.61 4.78
CA LYS A 95 -8.34 19.76 3.97
C LYS A 95 -9.54 20.47 3.30
N LYS A 96 -10.77 19.96 3.49
CA LYS A 96 -12.04 20.52 2.99
C LYS A 96 -12.14 20.55 1.46
N TYR A 97 -11.54 19.60 0.77
CA TYR A 97 -11.73 19.43 -0.67
C TYR A 97 -13.01 18.65 -0.99
N LYS A 98 -13.64 18.99 -2.09
CA LYS A 98 -14.68 18.14 -2.70
C LYS A 98 -14.00 16.95 -3.38
N LEU A 99 -14.48 15.74 -3.08
CA LEU A 99 -13.93 14.50 -3.61
C LEU A 99 -15.03 13.66 -4.25
N ILE A 100 -14.83 13.25 -5.48
CA ILE A 100 -15.66 12.29 -6.20
C ILE A 100 -14.82 11.04 -6.45
N LEU A 101 -15.27 9.89 -5.95
CA LEU A 101 -14.64 8.60 -6.18
C LEU A 101 -15.49 7.76 -7.13
N VAL A 102 -14.89 7.34 -8.23
CA VAL A 102 -15.57 6.59 -9.28
C VAL A 102 -15.20 5.12 -9.19
N MET A 103 -16.19 4.23 -9.13
CA MET A 103 -15.95 2.80 -8.94
C MET A 103 -17.10 1.94 -9.48
N PRO A 104 -16.84 0.65 -9.83
CA PRO A 104 -17.90 -0.29 -10.16
C PRO A 104 -18.84 -0.53 -8.97
N ASP A 105 -20.12 -0.75 -9.25
CA ASP A 105 -21.17 -1.01 -8.26
C ASP A 105 -21.01 -2.35 -7.52
N SER A 106 -20.12 -3.22 -8.01
CA SER A 106 -19.73 -4.50 -7.38
C SER A 106 -18.80 -4.35 -6.17
N MET A 107 -18.31 -3.14 -5.90
CA MET A 107 -17.39 -2.90 -4.78
C MET A 107 -18.09 -3.04 -3.42
N SER A 108 -17.32 -3.49 -2.40
CA SER A 108 -17.87 -3.79 -1.08
C SER A 108 -18.60 -2.59 -0.46
N ILE A 109 -19.74 -2.88 0.16
CA ILE A 109 -20.59 -1.86 0.77
C ILE A 109 -19.87 -1.17 1.95
N GLU A 110 -19.01 -1.90 2.67
CA GLU A 110 -18.24 -1.39 3.80
C GLU A 110 -17.28 -0.29 3.35
N ARG A 111 -16.54 -0.50 2.25
CA ARG A 111 -15.64 0.51 1.68
C ARG A 111 -16.40 1.73 1.19
N ARG A 112 -17.52 1.53 0.50
CA ARG A 112 -18.38 2.64 0.05
C ARG A 112 -18.89 3.47 1.21
N ARG A 113 -19.38 2.83 2.28
CA ARG A 113 -19.83 3.51 3.50
C ARG A 113 -18.71 4.28 4.20
N LEU A 114 -17.51 3.69 4.27
CA LEU A 114 -16.35 4.34 4.88
C LEU A 114 -15.95 5.61 4.11
N MET A 115 -15.85 5.55 2.78
CA MET A 115 -15.54 6.71 1.94
C MET A 115 -16.62 7.79 2.05
N ALA A 116 -17.89 7.40 2.04
CA ALA A 116 -19.02 8.31 2.21
C ALA A 116 -19.04 8.97 3.62
N ALA A 117 -18.65 8.22 4.66
CA ALA A 117 -18.54 8.75 6.02
C ALA A 117 -17.47 9.86 6.15
N TYR A 118 -16.41 9.81 5.33
CA TYR A 118 -15.45 10.92 5.19
C TYR A 118 -15.96 12.07 4.30
N GLY A 119 -17.17 11.98 3.73
CA GLY A 119 -17.77 13.03 2.91
C GLY A 119 -17.47 12.91 1.41
N ALA A 120 -16.86 11.83 0.94
CA ALA A 120 -16.67 11.62 -0.49
C ALA A 120 -18.00 11.34 -1.21
N GLN A 121 -18.19 11.96 -2.37
CA GLN A 121 -19.25 11.61 -3.29
C GLN A 121 -18.84 10.35 -4.06
N LEU A 122 -19.75 9.37 -4.17
CA LEU A 122 -19.50 8.14 -4.90
C LEU A 122 -20.26 8.14 -6.22
N GLU A 123 -19.55 7.92 -7.29
CA GLU A 123 -20.10 7.71 -8.63
C GLU A 123 -19.93 6.25 -9.00
N LEU A 124 -21.03 5.51 -9.13
CA LEU A 124 -21.02 4.09 -9.39
C LEU A 124 -21.19 3.81 -10.90
N THR A 125 -20.35 2.94 -11.42
CA THR A 125 -20.42 2.46 -12.82
C THR A 125 -20.87 1.01 -12.88
N PRO A 126 -21.46 0.55 -14.00
CA PRO A 126 -21.85 -0.84 -14.18
C PRO A 126 -20.68 -1.80 -13.98
N ARG A 127 -20.89 -2.86 -13.18
CA ARG A 127 -19.86 -3.88 -12.86
C ARG A 127 -19.22 -4.53 -14.07
N GLU A 128 -20.01 -4.68 -15.15
CA GLU A 128 -19.59 -5.32 -16.39
C GLU A 128 -18.46 -4.55 -17.09
N LYS A 129 -18.39 -3.23 -16.85
CA LYS A 129 -17.33 -2.37 -17.38
C LYS A 129 -16.06 -2.38 -16.52
N GLY A 130 -16.12 -2.93 -15.31
CA GLY A 130 -14.98 -3.00 -14.38
C GLY A 130 -14.31 -1.65 -14.13
N MET A 131 -13.02 -1.69 -13.80
CA MET A 131 -12.24 -0.45 -13.58
C MET A 131 -12.06 0.39 -14.84
N LYS A 132 -12.10 -0.20 -16.03
CA LYS A 132 -12.04 0.56 -17.30
C LYS A 132 -13.22 1.53 -17.38
N GLY A 133 -14.43 1.08 -17.08
CA GLY A 133 -15.62 1.95 -17.06
C GLY A 133 -15.53 3.04 -15.99
N ALA A 134 -14.92 2.76 -14.84
CA ALA A 134 -14.69 3.77 -13.81
C ALA A 134 -13.69 4.84 -14.27
N ILE A 135 -12.62 4.46 -14.96
CA ILE A 135 -11.65 5.40 -15.54
C ILE A 135 -12.29 6.28 -16.60
N GLU A 136 -13.06 5.68 -17.53
CA GLU A 136 -13.79 6.43 -18.56
C GLU A 136 -14.73 7.47 -17.93
N LYS A 137 -15.50 7.06 -16.92
CA LYS A 137 -16.44 7.95 -16.21
C LYS A 137 -15.72 9.05 -15.42
N ALA A 138 -14.58 8.76 -14.79
CA ALA A 138 -13.79 9.76 -14.09
C ALA A 138 -13.26 10.84 -15.06
N ASN A 139 -12.81 10.45 -16.24
CA ASN A 139 -12.36 11.38 -17.28
C ASN A 139 -13.53 12.23 -17.83
N GLU A 140 -14.69 11.63 -18.04
CA GLU A 140 -15.94 12.34 -18.45
C GLU A 140 -16.28 13.42 -17.41
N LEU A 141 -16.32 13.05 -16.12
CA LEU A 141 -16.62 13.97 -15.03
C LEU A 141 -15.58 15.10 -14.93
N ALA A 142 -14.30 14.76 -15.09
CA ALA A 142 -13.25 15.77 -15.08
C ALA A 142 -13.36 16.76 -16.23
N ALA A 143 -13.68 16.28 -17.44
CA ALA A 143 -13.91 17.15 -18.60
C ALA A 143 -15.14 18.07 -18.43
N ALA A 144 -16.18 17.59 -17.74
CA ALA A 144 -17.40 18.35 -17.47
C ALA A 144 -17.26 19.31 -16.26
N THR A 145 -16.24 19.16 -15.43
CA THR A 145 -16.03 19.95 -14.21
C THR A 145 -14.96 21.01 -14.44
N LYS A 146 -15.35 22.29 -14.47
CA LYS A 146 -14.48 23.42 -14.85
C LYS A 146 -13.16 23.49 -14.05
N ASN A 147 -13.17 23.08 -12.78
CA ASN A 147 -11.99 23.09 -11.91
C ASN A 147 -11.89 21.71 -11.23
N SER A 148 -11.26 20.77 -11.90
CA SER A 148 -11.09 19.42 -11.40
C SER A 148 -9.65 18.94 -11.55
N TRP A 149 -9.28 17.94 -10.76
CA TRP A 149 -7.98 17.30 -10.79
C TRP A 149 -8.11 15.79 -10.53
N ILE A 150 -7.41 14.99 -11.33
CA ILE A 150 -7.29 13.54 -11.15
C ILE A 150 -5.89 13.25 -10.60
N PRO A 151 -5.74 12.68 -9.39
CA PRO A 151 -4.46 12.33 -8.78
C PRO A 151 -3.58 11.40 -9.59
N GLN A 152 -4.18 10.46 -10.35
CA GLN A 152 -3.45 9.50 -11.22
C GLN A 152 -2.42 8.66 -10.44
N GLN A 153 -2.86 7.92 -9.45
CA GLN A 153 -2.00 7.17 -8.52
C GLN A 153 -0.94 6.26 -9.16
N PHE A 154 -1.13 5.83 -10.41
CA PHE A 154 -0.19 4.94 -11.12
C PHE A 154 0.95 5.67 -11.84
N GLU A 155 0.85 7.00 -11.96
CA GLU A 155 1.79 7.83 -12.72
C GLU A 155 2.33 9.02 -11.90
N ASN A 156 1.73 9.31 -10.76
CA ASN A 156 2.06 10.48 -9.95
C ASN A 156 3.34 10.26 -9.15
N GLU A 157 4.39 11.05 -9.44
CA GLU A 157 5.69 10.97 -8.76
C GLU A 157 5.59 11.21 -7.25
N ALA A 158 4.60 11.97 -6.78
CA ALA A 158 4.38 12.18 -5.34
C ALA A 158 4.08 10.85 -4.59
N ASN A 159 3.59 9.83 -5.31
CA ASN A 159 3.42 8.47 -4.77
C ASN A 159 4.78 7.81 -4.48
N ILE A 160 5.76 7.96 -5.36
CA ILE A 160 7.11 7.43 -5.13
C ILE A 160 7.80 8.23 -4.02
N GLU A 161 7.73 9.54 -4.13
CA GLU A 161 8.46 10.47 -3.27
C GLU A 161 8.11 10.36 -1.79
N ILE A 162 6.83 10.13 -1.44
CA ILE A 162 6.45 9.94 -0.03
C ILE A 162 7.10 8.68 0.55
N HIS A 163 7.26 7.63 -0.24
CA HIS A 163 7.90 6.42 0.22
C HIS A 163 9.42 6.56 0.33
N ARG A 164 10.05 7.38 -0.53
CA ARG A 164 11.46 7.77 -0.35
C ARG A 164 11.68 8.53 0.95
N LYS A 165 10.84 9.54 1.21
CA LYS A 165 11.00 10.48 2.34
C LYS A 165 10.56 9.94 3.69
N THR A 166 9.64 8.99 3.73
CA THR A 166 9.06 8.51 4.98
C THR A 166 9.27 7.01 5.18
N THR A 167 8.65 6.16 4.37
CA THR A 167 8.68 4.71 4.56
C THR A 167 10.11 4.15 4.56
N ALA A 168 10.95 4.59 3.63
CA ALA A 168 12.34 4.15 3.55
C ALA A 168 13.16 4.63 4.75
N GLU A 169 12.98 5.90 5.16
CA GLU A 169 13.72 6.48 6.29
C GLU A 169 13.30 5.82 7.62
N GLU A 170 12.03 5.47 7.78
CA GLU A 170 11.55 4.70 8.92
C GLU A 170 12.22 3.31 8.98
N ILE A 171 12.36 2.64 7.84
CA ILE A 171 13.07 1.36 7.75
C ILE A 171 14.55 1.53 8.08
N LEU A 172 15.22 2.54 7.52
CA LEU A 172 16.65 2.80 7.80
C LEU A 172 16.89 3.11 9.28
N ARG A 173 15.97 3.85 9.90
CA ARG A 173 16.04 4.18 11.34
C ARG A 173 15.94 2.93 12.21
N ASP A 174 15.01 2.03 11.88
CA ASP A 174 14.71 0.85 12.68
C ASP A 174 15.70 -0.31 12.38
N PHE A 175 16.31 -0.32 11.19
CA PHE A 175 17.31 -1.31 10.74
C PHE A 175 18.62 -0.66 10.28
N PRO A 176 19.35 0.06 11.15
CA PRO A 176 20.53 0.82 10.75
C PRO A 176 21.71 -0.06 10.29
N GLN A 177 21.71 -1.35 10.64
CA GLN A 177 22.72 -2.32 10.20
C GLN A 177 22.35 -3.01 8.87
N GLY A 178 21.18 -2.69 8.32
CA GLY A 178 20.65 -3.32 7.11
C GLY A 178 19.98 -4.67 7.34
N PHE A 179 19.55 -5.24 6.25
CA PHE A 179 18.88 -6.53 6.15
C PHE A 179 19.07 -7.10 4.73
N ASP A 180 18.72 -8.37 4.50
CA ASP A 180 19.11 -9.09 3.28
C ASP A 180 18.06 -8.97 2.17
N MET A 181 16.79 -9.05 2.52
CA MET A 181 15.70 -9.06 1.52
C MET A 181 14.57 -8.11 1.89
N PHE A 182 14.13 -7.36 0.90
CA PHE A 182 12.92 -6.54 0.91
C PHE A 182 11.89 -7.18 -0.03
N ILE A 183 10.81 -7.72 0.53
CA ILE A 183 9.77 -8.43 -0.24
C ILE A 183 8.47 -7.67 -0.11
N THR A 184 7.91 -7.19 -1.22
CA THR A 184 6.74 -6.34 -1.19
C THR A 184 5.83 -6.50 -2.40
N GLY A 185 4.53 -6.40 -2.17
CA GLY A 185 3.50 -6.47 -3.21
C GLY A 185 3.47 -5.23 -4.10
N VAL A 186 3.18 -5.42 -5.37
CA VAL A 186 3.09 -4.34 -6.34
C VAL A 186 1.62 -4.07 -6.73
N GLY A 187 1.13 -2.89 -6.34
CA GLY A 187 -0.12 -2.31 -6.85
C GLY A 187 0.20 -1.15 -7.79
N THR A 188 0.46 0.04 -7.25
CA THR A 188 0.81 1.24 -8.04
C THR A 188 2.29 1.37 -8.39
N GLY A 189 3.15 0.54 -7.82
CA GLY A 189 4.61 0.59 -8.03
C GLY A 189 5.36 1.59 -7.14
N GLY A 190 4.74 2.69 -6.74
CA GLY A 190 5.43 3.78 -6.03
C GLY A 190 6.08 3.38 -4.72
N HIS A 191 5.45 2.48 -3.96
CA HIS A 191 6.00 1.98 -2.70
C HIS A 191 7.33 1.22 -2.90
N ILE A 192 7.32 0.18 -3.75
CA ILE A 192 8.54 -0.62 -3.97
C ILE A 192 9.64 0.22 -4.59
N THR A 193 9.34 1.07 -5.56
CA THR A 193 10.29 1.97 -6.20
C THR A 193 10.91 2.93 -5.19
N GLY A 194 10.09 3.72 -4.50
CA GLY A 194 10.59 4.73 -3.57
C GLY A 194 11.42 4.16 -2.43
N VAL A 195 10.99 3.02 -1.86
CA VAL A 195 11.75 2.36 -0.78
C VAL A 195 13.03 1.73 -1.32
N ALA A 196 12.95 0.96 -2.42
CA ALA A 196 14.10 0.22 -2.94
C ALA A 196 15.23 1.12 -3.42
N GLU A 197 14.94 2.27 -4.04
CA GLU A 197 15.96 3.23 -4.45
C GLU A 197 16.80 3.75 -3.26
N VAL A 198 16.12 4.08 -2.16
CA VAL A 198 16.80 4.53 -0.93
C VAL A 198 17.59 3.40 -0.28
N LEU A 199 16.98 2.21 -0.18
CA LEU A 199 17.62 1.05 0.43
C LEU A 199 18.83 0.57 -0.35
N LYS A 200 18.75 0.46 -1.69
CA LYS A 200 19.89 0.05 -2.52
C LYS A 200 21.05 1.05 -2.49
N LYS A 201 20.74 2.34 -2.36
CA LYS A 201 21.77 3.37 -2.17
C LYS A 201 22.52 3.20 -0.85
N LYS A 202 21.81 2.83 0.22
CA LYS A 202 22.41 2.63 1.56
C LYS A 202 23.02 1.23 1.74
N PHE A 203 22.36 0.21 1.21
CA PHE A 203 22.73 -1.19 1.31
C PHE A 203 22.79 -1.82 -0.09
N PRO A 204 23.88 -1.65 -0.87
CA PRO A 204 23.94 -2.07 -2.28
C PRO A 204 23.73 -3.58 -2.52
N LYS A 205 23.89 -4.41 -1.49
CA LYS A 205 23.74 -5.87 -1.58
C LYS A 205 22.32 -6.36 -1.28
N ILE A 206 21.42 -5.46 -0.86
CA ILE A 206 20.05 -5.85 -0.53
C ILE A 206 19.33 -6.41 -1.76
N LYS A 207 18.53 -7.46 -1.56
CA LYS A 207 17.70 -8.05 -2.60
C LYS A 207 16.27 -7.55 -2.53
N ILE A 208 15.76 -7.08 -3.65
CA ILE A 208 14.41 -6.51 -3.78
C ILE A 208 13.53 -7.44 -4.59
N PHE A 209 12.48 -7.96 -3.99
CA PHE A 209 11.53 -8.84 -4.65
C PHE A 209 10.14 -8.23 -4.72
N ALA A 210 9.62 -8.16 -5.94
CA ALA A 210 8.22 -7.79 -6.19
C ALA A 210 7.31 -9.02 -6.02
N VAL A 211 6.09 -8.80 -5.51
CA VAL A 211 5.05 -9.84 -5.44
C VAL A 211 3.91 -9.48 -6.36
N GLU A 212 3.51 -10.40 -7.20
CA GLU A 212 2.38 -10.26 -8.13
C GLU A 212 1.46 -11.49 -8.13
N PRO A 213 0.21 -11.35 -8.60
CA PRO A 213 -0.71 -12.49 -8.74
C PRO A 213 -0.25 -13.46 -9.84
N SER A 214 -0.27 -14.76 -9.56
CA SER A 214 0.06 -15.79 -10.56
C SER A 214 -0.89 -15.81 -11.76
N LEU A 215 -2.14 -15.36 -11.60
CA LEU A 215 -3.14 -15.24 -12.66
C LEU A 215 -3.00 -13.96 -13.51
N SER A 216 -2.13 -13.03 -13.11
CA SER A 216 -1.87 -11.78 -13.82
C SER A 216 -0.38 -11.39 -13.68
N PRO A 217 0.56 -12.24 -14.15
CA PRO A 217 1.99 -12.10 -13.89
C PRO A 217 2.66 -11.12 -14.87
N VAL A 218 2.16 -9.90 -14.93
CA VAL A 218 2.54 -8.88 -15.94
C VAL A 218 3.97 -8.39 -15.76
N ILE A 219 4.42 -8.28 -14.51
CA ILE A 219 5.80 -7.85 -14.19
C ILE A 219 6.81 -8.93 -14.62
N SER A 220 6.42 -10.21 -14.52
CA SER A 220 7.21 -11.35 -15.02
C SER A 220 7.11 -11.55 -16.55
N GLY A 221 6.42 -10.66 -17.29
CA GLY A 221 6.27 -10.77 -18.75
C GLY A 221 5.10 -11.61 -19.22
N GLY A 222 4.21 -12.05 -18.32
CA GLY A 222 2.98 -12.78 -18.66
C GLY A 222 1.81 -11.85 -19.05
N GLN A 223 0.67 -12.46 -19.33
CA GLN A 223 -0.54 -11.74 -19.75
C GLN A 223 -1.35 -11.27 -18.53
N PRO A 224 -2.03 -10.11 -18.61
CA PRO A 224 -2.97 -9.70 -17.58
C PRO A 224 -4.19 -10.64 -17.55
N GLY A 225 -4.68 -10.90 -16.33
CA GLY A 225 -5.86 -11.72 -16.11
C GLY A 225 -6.63 -11.32 -14.85
N PRO A 226 -7.91 -11.69 -14.75
CA PRO A 226 -8.69 -11.48 -13.54
C PRO A 226 -8.12 -12.31 -12.38
N HIS A 227 -8.00 -11.71 -11.20
CA HIS A 227 -7.48 -12.36 -10.01
C HIS A 227 -8.10 -11.79 -8.74
N PRO A 228 -8.17 -12.57 -7.62
CA PRO A 228 -8.79 -12.14 -6.37
C PRO A 228 -7.85 -11.39 -5.42
N LEU A 229 -6.56 -11.24 -5.75
CA LEU A 229 -5.58 -10.59 -4.87
C LEU A 229 -5.76 -9.07 -4.90
N GLN A 230 -6.74 -8.56 -4.17
CA GLN A 230 -7.05 -7.14 -4.10
C GLN A 230 -5.84 -6.34 -3.58
N GLY A 231 -5.57 -5.21 -4.25
CA GLY A 231 -4.45 -4.31 -3.90
C GLY A 231 -3.13 -4.60 -4.62
N LEU A 232 -3.04 -5.73 -5.32
CA LEU A 232 -1.89 -6.12 -6.16
C LEU A 232 -2.34 -6.27 -7.61
N GLY A 233 -1.38 -6.29 -8.55
CA GLY A 233 -1.61 -6.70 -9.93
C GLY A 233 -2.57 -5.77 -10.68
N ALA A 234 -2.11 -4.60 -11.09
CA ALA A 234 -2.94 -3.61 -11.83
C ALA A 234 -3.37 -4.09 -13.23
N GLY A 235 -2.81 -5.19 -13.74
CA GLY A 235 -3.03 -5.68 -15.10
C GLY A 235 -2.16 -4.99 -16.15
N PHE A 236 -1.27 -4.13 -15.72
CA PHE A 236 -0.25 -3.44 -16.53
C PHE A 236 0.94 -3.10 -15.64
N ILE A 237 2.08 -2.73 -16.25
CA ILE A 237 3.24 -2.22 -15.51
C ILE A 237 3.01 -0.73 -15.25
N PRO A 238 2.83 -0.29 -13.97
CA PRO A 238 2.64 1.13 -13.64
C PRO A 238 3.87 1.96 -14.01
N LYS A 239 3.68 3.23 -14.40
CA LYS A 239 4.81 4.15 -14.63
C LYS A 239 5.65 4.38 -13.37
N ASN A 240 5.03 4.29 -12.21
CA ASN A 240 5.70 4.40 -10.91
C ASN A 240 6.53 3.15 -10.53
N LEU A 241 6.53 2.09 -11.33
CA LEU A 241 7.34 0.89 -11.09
C LEU A 241 8.62 0.93 -11.92
N HIS A 242 9.75 1.16 -11.27
CA HIS A 242 11.08 1.05 -11.87
C HIS A 242 11.55 -0.39 -11.80
N THR A 243 11.30 -1.16 -12.86
CA THR A 243 11.54 -2.61 -12.88
C THR A 243 13.01 -2.98 -12.77
N GLU A 244 13.91 -2.10 -13.18
CA GLU A 244 15.38 -2.29 -13.13
C GLU A 244 15.95 -2.38 -11.72
N ILE A 245 15.20 -1.94 -10.71
CA ILE A 245 15.63 -2.06 -9.31
C ILE A 245 15.33 -3.43 -8.69
N LEU A 246 14.52 -4.26 -9.37
CA LEU A 246 14.08 -5.55 -8.85
C LEU A 246 15.16 -6.61 -9.05
N ASP A 247 15.39 -7.43 -8.04
CA ASP A 247 16.22 -8.63 -8.13
C ASP A 247 15.39 -9.87 -8.52
N GLY A 248 14.08 -9.78 -8.52
CA GLY A 248 13.16 -10.81 -8.97
C GLY A 248 11.70 -10.51 -8.67
N VAL A 249 10.85 -11.36 -9.21
CA VAL A 249 9.39 -11.28 -9.05
C VAL A 249 8.88 -12.63 -8.54
N ILE A 250 7.98 -12.59 -7.56
CA ILE A 250 7.41 -13.79 -6.92
C ILE A 250 5.92 -13.82 -7.22
N GLN A 251 5.48 -14.86 -7.90
CA GLN A 251 4.08 -15.08 -8.20
C GLN A 251 3.39 -15.83 -7.07
N ILE A 252 2.23 -15.32 -6.64
CA ILE A 252 1.44 -15.87 -5.54
C ILE A 252 0.01 -16.17 -6.02
N THR A 253 -0.48 -17.35 -5.64
CA THR A 253 -1.86 -17.78 -5.89
C THR A 253 -2.81 -17.21 -4.86
N LYS A 254 -4.13 -17.32 -5.11
CA LYS A 254 -5.18 -16.99 -4.14
C LYS A 254 -5.00 -17.78 -2.84
N ASP A 255 -4.85 -19.10 -2.98
CA ASP A 255 -4.84 -20.00 -1.84
C ASP A 255 -3.65 -19.74 -0.93
N GLU A 256 -2.45 -19.51 -1.49
CA GLU A 256 -1.26 -19.12 -0.74
C GLU A 256 -1.48 -17.80 0.03
N ALA A 257 -2.05 -16.79 -0.63
CA ALA A 257 -2.32 -15.50 0.00
C ALA A 257 -3.33 -15.62 1.16
N PHE A 258 -4.40 -16.41 0.96
CA PHE A 258 -5.44 -16.62 1.96
C PHE A 258 -4.91 -17.44 3.15
N GLU A 259 -4.17 -18.52 2.88
CA GLU A 259 -3.53 -19.32 3.92
C GLU A 259 -2.65 -18.46 4.83
N TYR A 260 -1.75 -17.66 4.24
CA TYR A 260 -0.83 -16.84 5.04
C TYR A 260 -1.53 -15.67 5.75
N ALA A 261 -2.63 -15.13 5.21
CA ALA A 261 -3.45 -14.17 5.94
C ALA A 261 -4.12 -14.80 7.17
N GLN A 262 -4.70 -16.00 7.02
CA GLN A 262 -5.31 -16.75 8.13
C GLN A 262 -4.27 -17.13 9.19
N ARG A 263 -3.13 -17.66 8.77
CA ARG A 263 -2.04 -18.06 9.66
C ARG A 263 -1.48 -16.85 10.42
N CYS A 264 -1.29 -15.72 9.77
CA CYS A 264 -0.83 -14.50 10.42
C CYS A 264 -1.80 -14.05 11.52
N ALA A 265 -3.11 -14.15 11.28
CA ALA A 265 -4.11 -13.84 12.30
C ALA A 265 -4.06 -14.84 13.47
N ARG A 266 -3.98 -16.14 13.20
CA ARG A 266 -4.05 -17.21 14.23
C ARG A 266 -2.75 -17.40 15.00
N GLU A 267 -1.61 -17.25 14.32
CA GLU A 267 -0.30 -17.53 14.90
C GLU A 267 0.35 -16.27 15.50
N GLU A 268 0.16 -15.09 14.88
CA GLU A 268 0.79 -13.83 15.32
C GLU A 268 -0.19 -12.81 15.94
N GLY A 269 -1.49 -13.06 15.85
CA GLY A 269 -2.51 -12.11 16.33
C GLY A 269 -2.62 -10.85 15.44
N ILE A 270 -2.14 -10.90 14.21
CA ILE A 270 -2.17 -9.77 13.28
C ILE A 270 -3.16 -10.07 12.16
N LEU A 271 -4.34 -9.45 12.22
CA LEU A 271 -5.36 -9.58 11.18
C LEU A 271 -4.98 -8.69 9.99
N VAL A 272 -4.49 -9.32 8.92
CA VAL A 272 -3.97 -8.65 7.72
C VAL A 272 -4.91 -8.81 6.53
N GLY A 273 -4.84 -7.89 5.55
CA GLY A 273 -5.56 -8.03 4.28
C GLY A 273 -4.88 -9.00 3.30
N ILE A 274 -5.55 -9.25 2.18
CA ILE A 274 -5.17 -10.24 1.15
C ILE A 274 -3.76 -9.98 0.60
N SER A 275 -3.44 -8.73 0.28
CA SER A 275 -2.12 -8.35 -0.25
C SER A 275 -0.99 -8.59 0.74
N SER A 276 -1.27 -8.48 2.04
CA SER A 276 -0.31 -8.78 3.10
C SER A 276 -0.11 -10.29 3.24
N GLY A 277 -1.17 -11.08 3.12
CA GLY A 277 -1.08 -12.55 3.05
C GLY A 277 -0.22 -12.99 1.87
N ALA A 278 -0.41 -12.38 0.69
CA ALA A 278 0.42 -12.65 -0.47
C ALA A 278 1.91 -12.30 -0.23
N ALA A 279 2.20 -11.19 0.43
CA ALA A 279 3.57 -10.81 0.77
C ALA A 279 4.22 -11.80 1.77
N LEU A 280 3.46 -12.27 2.76
CA LEU A 280 3.93 -13.31 3.71
C LEU A 280 4.15 -14.66 3.03
N ALA A 281 3.28 -15.06 2.10
CA ALA A 281 3.49 -16.26 1.28
C ALA A 281 4.76 -16.16 0.42
N ALA A 282 5.03 -14.98 -0.14
CA ALA A 282 6.27 -14.71 -0.87
C ALA A 282 7.53 -14.81 0.01
N VAL A 283 7.43 -14.31 1.26
CA VAL A 283 8.49 -14.50 2.25
C VAL A 283 8.78 -15.98 2.45
N ALA A 284 7.74 -16.83 2.66
CA ALA A 284 7.92 -18.27 2.84
C ALA A 284 8.66 -18.91 1.66
N LYS A 285 8.35 -18.52 0.42
CA LYS A 285 9.04 -19.01 -0.78
C LYS A 285 10.52 -18.60 -0.83
N LYS A 286 10.90 -17.52 -0.14
CA LYS A 286 12.26 -16.97 -0.13
C LYS A 286 13.10 -17.34 1.09
N LEU A 287 12.51 -17.96 2.11
CA LEU A 287 13.28 -18.43 3.28
C LEU A 287 14.45 -19.36 2.93
N PRO A 288 14.31 -20.31 1.97
CA PRO A 288 15.45 -21.16 1.60
C PRO A 288 16.66 -20.42 1.02
N ASP A 289 16.42 -19.25 0.43
CA ASP A 289 17.46 -18.40 -0.18
C ASP A 289 18.10 -17.44 0.83
N LEU A 290 17.56 -17.36 2.06
CA LEU A 290 18.01 -16.42 3.08
C LEU A 290 19.31 -16.91 3.71
N PRO A 291 20.35 -16.07 3.82
CA PRO A 291 21.57 -16.42 4.54
C PRO A 291 21.31 -16.82 5.99
N LYS A 292 22.21 -17.59 6.59
CA LYS A 292 22.15 -17.88 8.02
C LYS A 292 22.14 -16.55 8.82
N ASN A 293 21.17 -16.39 9.72
CA ASN A 293 20.90 -15.15 10.45
C ASN A 293 20.49 -13.96 9.57
N GLY A 294 20.10 -14.22 8.32
CA GLY A 294 19.58 -13.18 7.43
C GLY A 294 18.22 -12.66 7.88
N LYS A 295 17.88 -11.45 7.41
CA LYS A 295 16.66 -10.73 7.78
C LYS A 295 15.84 -10.39 6.56
N ILE A 296 14.53 -10.52 6.69
CA ILE A 296 13.55 -10.10 5.66
C ILE A 296 12.63 -9.03 6.24
N ILE A 297 12.36 -7.99 5.46
CA ILE A 297 11.31 -7.02 5.75
C ILE A 297 10.19 -7.15 4.70
N THR A 298 8.96 -7.23 5.19
CA THR A 298 7.73 -7.21 4.40
C THR A 298 6.67 -6.30 5.06
N PHE A 299 5.43 -6.30 4.53
CA PHE A 299 4.42 -5.31 4.92
C PHE A 299 3.07 -5.92 5.28
N CYS A 300 2.43 -5.31 6.28
CA CYS A 300 0.99 -5.35 6.47
C CYS A 300 0.40 -4.06 5.90
N TYR A 301 -0.11 -4.12 4.66
CA TYR A 301 -0.56 -2.94 3.92
C TYR A 301 -1.83 -2.33 4.47
N ASP A 302 -2.74 -3.19 4.97
CA ASP A 302 -4.03 -2.80 5.53
C ASP A 302 -4.55 -3.85 6.52
N THR A 303 -5.76 -3.63 7.03
CA THR A 303 -6.40 -4.51 8.01
C THR A 303 -7.33 -5.52 7.36
N GLY A 304 -7.39 -6.75 7.94
CA GLY A 304 -8.26 -7.81 7.48
C GLY A 304 -9.76 -7.52 7.69
N GLU A 305 -10.14 -6.60 8.59
CA GLU A 305 -11.54 -6.22 8.80
C GLU A 305 -12.24 -5.73 7.53
N ARG A 306 -11.47 -5.22 6.54
CA ARG A 306 -12.00 -4.79 5.24
C ARG A 306 -12.42 -5.94 4.32
N TYR A 307 -12.13 -7.18 4.72
CA TYR A 307 -12.26 -8.38 3.90
C TYR A 307 -13.07 -9.48 4.58
N LEU A 308 -13.76 -9.19 5.69
CA LEU A 308 -14.55 -10.21 6.43
C LEU A 308 -15.70 -10.77 5.59
N SER A 309 -16.17 -10.04 4.59
CA SER A 309 -17.18 -10.51 3.63
C SER A 309 -16.58 -11.29 2.44
N VAL A 310 -15.25 -11.45 2.37
CA VAL A 310 -14.61 -12.23 1.29
C VAL A 310 -14.66 -13.70 1.64
N GLU A 311 -15.44 -14.46 0.87
CA GLU A 311 -15.64 -15.88 1.08
C GLU A 311 -14.32 -16.66 1.04
N GLY A 312 -14.11 -17.47 2.07
CA GLY A 312 -12.95 -18.34 2.24
C GLY A 312 -11.67 -17.65 2.69
N LEU A 313 -11.69 -16.32 2.99
CA LEU A 313 -10.50 -15.65 3.52
C LEU A 313 -10.33 -15.89 5.02
N PHE A 314 -11.40 -15.80 5.83
CA PHE A 314 -11.35 -16.02 7.28
C PHE A 314 -12.42 -17.00 7.74
#